data_1e4bb4d4e535821b0bfd4d7e68da5972
#
_entry.id   1e4bb4d4e535821b0bfd4d7e68da5972
#
_cell.length_a   1.000
_cell.length_b   1.000
_cell.length_c   1.000
_cell.angle_alpha   90.00
_cell.angle_beta   90.00
_cell.angle_gamma   90.00
#
_symmetry.space_group_name_H-M   'P 1'
#
loop_
_entity.id
_entity.type
_entity.pdbx_description
1 polymer ?
#
loop_
_entity_poly.entity_id
_entity_poly.type
_entity_poly.pdbx_seq_one_letter_code
_entity_poly.pdbx_strand_id
1 'polypeptide(L)'
;MSTSPFGTIVLAAYSPDPELFRRQLASLRAQSVEDWECVISVDGDPAPVAALVEEITEGDGRFRIVGDGSRLGFYLNFERGLLAVSERSTWIALCDQDDRWDADKIERLLPHLDEVSLVSAQARIVSYPSEKETGRTARQDHGPLFTLLSNEFTGSLCLFAPELLATALPFPRASTRVATHDHWLAVVAAAHRGTRIVDDLVQDYVQHDANVFGDPSRLGGGSIRQSVRNIRDQAERYEGSRSPRAIARMTFWTYVGWRQLMVDTLDRRIPESRIDARRDRVFGDGRRFRAASALLRVARRRGIVPARFALEYRASWLCGAISGGRRAVRRAVAAARP
;
A
#
# COMPACT_ATOMS: atom_id res chain seq x y z
N MET A 1 31.06 -6.35 19.03
CA MET A 1 29.79 -7.11 19.13
C MET A 1 28.88 -6.55 18.07
N SER A 2 28.57 -7.28 17.03
CA SER A 2 27.55 -6.86 16.05
C SER A 2 26.22 -6.89 16.78
N THR A 3 25.64 -5.72 17.04
CA THR A 3 24.26 -5.64 17.55
C THR A 3 23.34 -6.14 16.45
N SER A 4 22.50 -7.11 16.75
CA SER A 4 21.45 -7.55 15.83
C SER A 4 20.67 -6.33 15.30
N PRO A 5 20.25 -6.32 14.02
CA PRO A 5 19.54 -5.20 13.46
C PRO A 5 18.16 -5.06 14.11
N PHE A 6 17.95 -3.97 14.87
CA PHE A 6 16.67 -3.68 15.49
C PHE A 6 15.66 -3.18 14.47
N GLY A 7 14.41 -3.63 14.54
CA GLY A 7 13.37 -3.21 13.63
C GLY A 7 12.05 -2.82 14.25
N THR A 8 11.19 -2.18 13.45
CA THR A 8 9.82 -1.87 13.84
C THR A 8 8.81 -2.52 12.91
N ILE A 9 7.89 -3.29 13.47
CA ILE A 9 6.71 -3.80 12.79
C ILE A 9 5.58 -2.79 13.00
N VAL A 10 4.98 -2.28 11.93
CA VAL A 10 3.83 -1.38 11.99
C VAL A 10 2.58 -2.16 11.63
N LEU A 11 1.74 -2.43 12.62
CA LEU A 11 0.47 -3.14 12.48
C LEU A 11 -0.69 -2.14 12.52
N ALA A 12 -1.53 -2.14 11.49
CA ALA A 12 -2.74 -1.32 11.45
C ALA A 12 -3.94 -2.13 11.94
N ALA A 13 -4.59 -1.68 13.02
CA ALA A 13 -5.74 -2.35 13.62
C ALA A 13 -7.02 -1.50 13.53
N TYR A 14 -8.13 -2.16 13.18
CA TYR A 14 -9.48 -1.62 13.22
C TYR A 14 -10.47 -2.73 13.54
N SER A 15 -11.10 -2.68 14.72
CA SER A 15 -12.07 -3.67 15.17
C SER A 15 -11.66 -5.11 14.79
N PRO A 16 -10.47 -5.57 15.24
CA PRO A 16 -9.94 -6.86 14.80
C PRO A 16 -10.84 -8.01 15.26
N ASP A 17 -10.95 -9.05 14.45
CA ASP A 17 -11.48 -10.33 14.90
C ASP A 17 -10.50 -10.92 15.95
N PRO A 18 -10.95 -11.25 17.16
CA PRO A 18 -10.05 -11.65 18.24
C PRO A 18 -9.23 -12.91 17.91
N GLU A 19 -9.79 -13.87 17.18
CA GLU A 19 -9.10 -15.10 16.83
C GLU A 19 -8.02 -14.86 15.77
N LEU A 20 -8.35 -14.15 14.69
CA LEU A 20 -7.38 -13.78 13.65
C LEU A 20 -6.27 -12.90 14.22
N PHE A 21 -6.63 -11.95 15.08
CA PHE A 21 -5.66 -11.07 15.72
C PHE A 21 -4.72 -11.82 16.65
N ARG A 22 -5.24 -12.79 17.44
CA ARG A 22 -4.43 -13.70 18.27
C ARG A 22 -3.41 -14.46 17.43
N ARG A 23 -3.83 -15.00 16.31
CA ARG A 23 -2.96 -15.75 15.37
C ARG A 23 -1.87 -14.85 14.79
N GLN A 24 -2.24 -13.62 14.41
CA GLN A 24 -1.27 -12.65 13.88
C GLN A 24 -0.24 -12.28 14.95
N LEU A 25 -0.64 -11.88 16.16
CA LEU A 25 0.29 -11.51 17.21
C LEU A 25 1.18 -12.69 17.66
N ALA A 26 0.63 -13.90 17.73
CA ALA A 26 1.41 -15.11 18.00
C ALA A 26 2.48 -15.36 16.93
N SER A 27 2.14 -15.14 15.64
CA SER A 27 3.10 -15.29 14.53
C SER A 27 4.23 -14.26 14.57
N LEU A 28 3.96 -13.03 15.07
CA LEU A 28 5.00 -12.03 15.29
C LEU A 28 5.93 -12.46 16.45
N ARG A 29 5.38 -12.94 17.56
CA ARG A 29 6.18 -13.43 18.69
C ARG A 29 7.08 -14.61 18.32
N ALA A 30 6.67 -15.40 17.33
CA ALA A 30 7.40 -16.58 16.84
C ALA A 30 8.51 -16.25 15.82
N GLN A 31 8.76 -14.99 15.49
CA GLN A 31 9.79 -14.63 14.53
C GLN A 31 11.19 -15.03 15.03
N SER A 32 12.02 -15.61 14.14
CA SER A 32 13.40 -15.99 14.41
C SER A 32 14.32 -14.80 14.68
N VAL A 33 14.01 -13.64 14.12
CA VAL A 33 14.62 -12.35 14.47
C VAL A 33 13.92 -11.81 15.70
N GLU A 34 14.63 -11.59 16.81
CA GLU A 34 14.05 -11.25 18.12
C GLU A 34 14.08 -9.74 18.43
N ASP A 35 15.02 -8.99 17.82
CA ASP A 35 15.26 -7.56 18.08
C ASP A 35 14.28 -6.68 17.30
N TRP A 36 13.04 -6.55 17.80
CA TRP A 36 12.01 -5.69 17.20
C TRP A 36 11.01 -5.16 18.22
N GLU A 37 10.34 -4.09 17.85
CA GLU A 37 9.08 -3.64 18.46
C GLU A 37 7.93 -3.73 17.47
N CYS A 38 6.69 -3.84 17.96
CA CYS A 38 5.48 -3.73 17.17
C CYS A 38 4.66 -2.50 17.57
N VAL A 39 4.54 -1.55 16.66
CA VAL A 39 3.66 -0.39 16.81
C VAL A 39 2.29 -0.75 16.25
N ILE A 40 1.31 -0.94 17.12
CA ILE A 40 -0.08 -1.21 16.74
C ILE A 40 -0.83 0.13 16.65
N SER A 41 -1.11 0.57 15.42
CA SER A 41 -1.87 1.79 15.16
C SER A 41 -3.36 1.47 15.07
N VAL A 42 -4.15 1.99 16.01
CA VAL A 42 -5.57 1.67 16.15
C VAL A 42 -6.44 2.76 15.51
N ASP A 43 -7.24 2.39 14.51
CA ASP A 43 -8.19 3.30 13.83
C ASP A 43 -9.51 3.38 14.60
N GLY A 44 -9.64 4.30 15.53
CA GLY A 44 -10.74 4.47 16.45
C GLY A 44 -10.31 4.35 17.91
N ASP A 45 -11.23 3.93 18.80
CA ASP A 45 -10.92 3.78 20.22
C ASP A 45 -9.85 2.71 20.46
N PRO A 46 -8.69 3.07 21.05
CA PRO A 46 -7.62 2.13 21.29
C PRO A 46 -7.86 1.20 22.49
N ALA A 47 -8.73 1.53 23.42
CA ALA A 47 -8.87 0.80 24.67
C ALA A 47 -9.27 -0.68 24.49
N PRO A 48 -10.25 -1.05 23.64
CA PRO A 48 -10.59 -2.46 23.43
C PRO A 48 -9.43 -3.26 22.80
N VAL A 49 -8.69 -2.63 21.87
CA VAL A 49 -7.54 -3.28 21.20
C VAL A 49 -6.39 -3.44 22.19
N ALA A 50 -6.12 -2.44 23.03
CA ALA A 50 -5.09 -2.52 24.05
C ALA A 50 -5.35 -3.66 25.05
N ALA A 51 -6.60 -3.80 25.51
CA ALA A 51 -6.98 -4.90 26.41
C ALA A 51 -6.79 -6.27 25.74
N LEU A 52 -7.13 -6.39 24.46
CA LEU A 52 -6.94 -7.62 23.69
C LEU A 52 -5.45 -7.93 23.46
N VAL A 53 -4.62 -6.92 23.17
CA VAL A 53 -3.17 -7.09 23.03
C VAL A 53 -2.57 -7.57 24.35
N GLU A 54 -2.89 -6.95 25.47
CA GLU A 54 -2.40 -7.35 26.80
C GLU A 54 -2.76 -8.80 27.12
N GLU A 55 -4.02 -9.20 26.86
CA GLU A 55 -4.48 -10.58 27.04
C GLU A 55 -3.69 -11.57 26.17
N ILE A 56 -3.52 -11.25 24.86
CA ILE A 56 -2.90 -12.17 23.91
C ILE A 56 -1.38 -12.28 24.12
N THR A 57 -0.74 -11.17 24.42
CA THR A 57 0.73 -11.09 24.49
C THR A 57 1.28 -11.33 25.89
N GLU A 58 0.39 -11.42 26.90
CA GLU A 58 0.77 -11.62 28.30
C GLU A 58 1.72 -10.52 28.81
N GLY A 59 1.50 -9.28 28.36
CA GLY A 59 2.32 -8.14 28.73
C GLY A 59 3.69 -8.08 28.04
N ASP A 60 3.87 -8.71 26.87
CA ASP A 60 5.11 -8.61 26.10
C ASP A 60 5.39 -7.14 25.72
N GLY A 61 6.41 -6.55 26.36
CA GLY A 61 6.77 -5.14 26.20
C GLY A 61 7.21 -4.71 24.80
N ARG A 62 7.35 -5.63 23.84
CA ARG A 62 7.63 -5.32 22.45
C ARG A 62 6.42 -4.73 21.73
N PHE A 63 5.20 -4.92 22.23
CA PHE A 63 3.97 -4.40 21.63
C PHE A 63 3.58 -3.06 22.23
N ARG A 64 3.40 -2.05 21.36
CA ARG A 64 3.06 -0.68 21.75
C ARG A 64 1.86 -0.18 20.95
N ILE A 65 0.86 0.36 21.66
CA ILE A 65 -0.36 0.91 21.07
C ILE A 65 -0.18 2.41 20.75
N VAL A 66 -0.63 2.83 19.58
CA VAL A 66 -0.79 4.23 19.21
C VAL A 66 -2.18 4.48 18.63
N GLY A 67 -2.80 5.58 19.03
CA GLY A 67 -4.16 5.98 18.61
C GLY A 67 -4.70 7.04 19.55
N ASP A 68 -5.56 7.90 19.05
CA ASP A 68 -6.16 9.03 19.76
C ASP A 68 -7.69 9.01 19.77
N GLY A 69 -8.28 7.86 19.38
CA GLY A 69 -9.72 7.70 19.25
C GLY A 69 -10.27 8.14 17.89
N SER A 70 -9.49 8.82 17.06
CA SER A 70 -9.93 9.27 15.74
C SER A 70 -9.98 8.12 14.72
N ARG A 71 -10.93 8.21 13.77
CA ARG A 71 -11.03 7.32 12.62
C ARG A 71 -10.40 7.95 11.39
N LEU A 72 -9.24 7.44 10.99
CA LEU A 72 -8.45 7.95 9.88
C LEU A 72 -8.65 7.14 8.59
N GLY A 73 -9.10 5.90 8.70
CA GLY A 73 -9.10 4.90 7.63
C GLY A 73 -7.73 4.27 7.43
N PHE A 74 -7.68 3.09 6.80
CA PHE A 74 -6.49 2.25 6.71
C PHE A 74 -5.24 3.01 6.22
N TYR A 75 -5.37 3.88 5.21
CA TYR A 75 -4.27 4.61 4.61
C TYR A 75 -3.53 5.52 5.61
N LEU A 76 -4.28 6.34 6.35
CA LEU A 76 -3.72 7.26 7.34
C LEU A 76 -3.45 6.58 8.68
N ASN A 77 -4.07 5.44 8.95
CA ASN A 77 -3.75 4.62 10.11
C ASN A 77 -2.34 4.02 9.99
N PHE A 78 -1.93 3.55 8.80
CA PHE A 78 -0.54 3.18 8.55
C PHE A 78 0.41 4.37 8.67
N GLU A 79 0.04 5.55 8.16
CA GLU A 79 0.86 6.77 8.34
C GLU A 79 1.11 7.07 9.82
N ARG A 80 0.06 7.01 10.66
CA ARG A 80 0.20 7.22 12.11
C ARG A 80 1.16 6.21 12.74
N GLY A 81 1.06 4.95 12.38
CA GLY A 81 1.99 3.93 12.85
C GLY A 81 3.43 4.19 12.39
N LEU A 82 3.62 4.61 11.14
CA LEU A 82 4.93 4.95 10.60
C LEU A 82 5.57 6.19 11.23
N LEU A 83 4.76 7.17 11.66
CA LEU A 83 5.23 8.34 12.41
C LEU A 83 5.71 7.98 13.83
N ALA A 84 5.33 6.81 14.34
CA ALA A 84 5.72 6.31 15.65
C ALA A 84 6.87 5.28 15.60
N VAL A 85 7.47 5.03 14.44
CA VAL A 85 8.62 4.14 14.29
C VAL A 85 9.81 4.63 15.10
N SER A 86 10.51 3.73 15.77
CA SER A 86 11.71 4.05 16.56
C SER A 86 12.84 4.54 15.64
N GLU A 87 13.52 5.61 16.06
CA GLU A 87 14.73 6.11 15.40
C GLU A 87 15.87 5.08 15.36
N ARG A 88 15.84 4.09 16.25
CA ARG A 88 16.81 2.97 16.28
C ARG A 88 16.58 1.95 15.17
N SER A 89 15.43 1.97 14.50
CA SER A 89 15.07 0.95 13.55
C SER A 89 15.98 0.97 12.33
N THR A 90 16.51 -0.17 11.97
CA THR A 90 17.29 -0.42 10.76
C THR A 90 16.45 -1.05 9.66
N TRP A 91 15.25 -1.53 9.98
CA TRP A 91 14.25 -2.04 9.07
C TRP A 91 12.83 -1.81 9.60
N ILE A 92 11.87 -1.75 8.70
CA ILE A 92 10.45 -1.58 9.01
C ILE A 92 9.65 -2.60 8.21
N ALA A 93 8.71 -3.28 8.87
CA ALA A 93 7.74 -4.17 8.23
C ALA A 93 6.32 -3.64 8.42
N LEU A 94 5.48 -3.79 7.40
CA LEU A 94 4.05 -3.53 7.53
C LEU A 94 3.32 -4.83 7.85
N CYS A 95 2.25 -4.72 8.64
CA CYS A 95 1.49 -5.85 9.11
C CYS A 95 -0.02 -5.54 9.09
N ASP A 96 -0.79 -6.41 8.48
CA ASP A 96 -2.25 -6.42 8.61
C ASP A 96 -2.64 -7.20 9.89
N GLN A 97 -3.85 -6.98 10.39
CA GLN A 97 -4.28 -7.50 11.70
C GLN A 97 -4.74 -8.96 11.68
N ASP A 98 -4.87 -9.57 10.51
CA ASP A 98 -5.65 -10.77 10.25
C ASP A 98 -4.93 -11.84 9.41
N ASP A 99 -3.61 -11.65 9.16
CA ASP A 99 -2.75 -12.60 8.47
C ASP A 99 -2.05 -13.59 9.44
N ARG A 100 -1.12 -14.39 8.93
CA ARG A 100 -0.20 -15.20 9.74
C ARG A 100 1.16 -15.26 9.07
N TRP A 101 2.21 -14.76 9.73
CA TRP A 101 3.57 -14.77 9.22
C TRP A 101 4.26 -16.12 9.46
N ASP A 102 5.12 -16.53 8.54
CA ASP A 102 6.06 -17.63 8.77
C ASP A 102 7.12 -17.15 9.77
N ALA A 103 7.60 -18.05 10.61
CA ALA A 103 8.52 -17.71 11.70
C ALA A 103 9.87 -17.13 11.21
N ASP A 104 10.28 -17.43 9.99
CA ASP A 104 11.51 -16.99 9.36
C ASP A 104 11.32 -15.82 8.36
N LYS A 105 10.15 -15.19 8.32
CA LYS A 105 9.84 -14.15 7.35
C LYS A 105 10.83 -12.99 7.36
N ILE A 106 11.08 -12.41 8.53
CA ILE A 106 12.00 -11.27 8.67
C ILE A 106 13.41 -11.72 8.30
N GLU A 107 13.88 -12.85 8.80
CA GLU A 107 15.22 -13.40 8.52
C GLU A 107 15.46 -13.57 7.02
N ARG A 108 14.46 -14.08 6.27
CA ARG A 108 14.55 -14.30 4.82
C ARG A 108 14.56 -13.01 4.02
N LEU A 109 13.81 -11.98 4.47
CA LEU A 109 13.68 -10.74 3.71
C LEU A 109 14.76 -9.71 4.02
N LEU A 110 15.27 -9.69 5.25
CA LEU A 110 16.20 -8.66 5.75
C LEU A 110 17.47 -8.51 4.90
N PRO A 111 18.14 -9.58 4.43
CA PRO A 111 19.37 -9.45 3.62
C PRO A 111 19.16 -8.70 2.29
N HIS A 112 17.94 -8.68 1.75
CA HIS A 112 17.66 -7.97 0.50
C HIS A 112 17.71 -6.44 0.66
N LEU A 113 17.56 -5.91 1.88
CA LEU A 113 17.65 -4.47 2.13
C LEU A 113 19.06 -3.90 1.95
N ASP A 114 20.08 -4.74 1.87
CA ASP A 114 21.44 -4.31 1.50
C ASP A 114 21.50 -3.79 0.05
N GLU A 115 20.66 -4.33 -0.84
CA GLU A 115 20.64 -4.00 -2.26
C GLU A 115 19.52 -3.04 -2.68
N VAL A 116 18.35 -3.14 -2.03
CA VAL A 116 17.16 -2.35 -2.37
C VAL A 116 16.58 -1.63 -1.15
N SER A 117 15.76 -0.61 -1.37
CA SER A 117 15.09 0.10 -0.27
C SER A 117 13.80 -0.58 0.20
N LEU A 118 13.21 -1.44 -0.61
CA LEU A 118 12.01 -2.20 -0.26
C LEU A 118 12.04 -3.57 -0.91
N VAL A 119 11.85 -4.60 -0.11
CA VAL A 119 11.62 -5.98 -0.55
C VAL A 119 10.19 -6.40 -0.22
N SER A 120 9.59 -7.17 -1.10
CA SER A 120 8.31 -7.85 -0.92
C SER A 120 8.45 -9.33 -1.31
N ALA A 121 7.47 -10.15 -0.96
CA ALA A 121 7.47 -11.59 -1.19
C ALA A 121 6.11 -12.09 -1.67
N GLN A 122 5.89 -13.40 -1.58
CA GLN A 122 4.63 -14.05 -1.92
C GLN A 122 3.89 -14.53 -0.67
N ALA A 123 2.58 -14.75 -0.81
CA ALA A 123 1.73 -15.30 0.23
C ALA A 123 0.95 -16.53 -0.27
N ARG A 124 0.68 -17.47 0.63
CA ARG A 124 -0.40 -18.44 0.47
C ARG A 124 -1.73 -17.72 0.70
N ILE A 125 -2.74 -18.00 -0.10
CA ILE A 125 -4.09 -17.46 0.08
C ILE A 125 -4.89 -18.51 0.83
N VAL A 126 -5.28 -18.21 2.07
CA VAL A 126 -5.95 -19.13 2.98
C VAL A 126 -7.35 -18.63 3.30
N SER A 127 -8.34 -19.48 3.12
CA SER A 127 -9.74 -19.14 3.42
C SER A 127 -10.05 -19.39 4.90
N TYR A 128 -10.66 -18.42 5.57
CA TYR A 128 -11.12 -18.54 6.96
C TYR A 128 -12.66 -18.68 7.00
N PRO A 129 -13.23 -19.54 7.83
CA PRO A 129 -12.59 -20.33 8.90
C PRO A 129 -12.09 -21.72 8.45
N SER A 130 -12.16 -22.07 7.16
CA SER A 130 -11.85 -23.42 6.69
C SER A 130 -10.37 -23.79 6.70
N GLU A 131 -9.45 -22.84 6.90
CA GLU A 131 -7.98 -22.99 6.90
C GLU A 131 -7.44 -23.61 5.58
N LYS A 132 -8.23 -23.59 4.52
CA LYS A 132 -7.83 -24.19 3.24
C LYS A 132 -7.01 -23.21 2.41
N GLU A 133 -5.83 -23.62 1.95
CA GLU A 133 -5.08 -22.91 0.92
C GLU A 133 -5.89 -22.97 -0.40
N THR A 134 -6.25 -21.79 -0.91
CA THR A 134 -7.04 -21.63 -2.15
C THR A 134 -6.20 -21.17 -3.32
N GLY A 135 -4.96 -20.71 -3.05
CA GLY A 135 -4.02 -20.24 -4.06
C GLY A 135 -2.78 -19.61 -3.46
N ARG A 136 -2.00 -18.98 -4.33
CA ARG A 136 -0.79 -18.24 -3.97
C ARG A 136 -0.73 -16.94 -4.76
N THR A 137 -0.12 -15.92 -4.22
CA THR A 137 0.19 -14.73 -5.00
C THR A 137 1.29 -15.04 -6.02
N ALA A 138 1.33 -14.26 -7.10
CA ALA A 138 2.35 -14.36 -8.15
C ALA A 138 2.77 -12.94 -8.56
N ARG A 139 3.17 -12.15 -7.57
CA ARG A 139 3.59 -10.75 -7.72
C ARG A 139 4.95 -10.67 -8.40
N GLN A 140 5.15 -9.67 -9.23
CA GLN A 140 6.40 -9.46 -9.96
C GLN A 140 6.81 -7.99 -9.95
N ASP A 141 8.09 -7.74 -9.78
CA ASP A 141 8.64 -6.39 -9.96
C ASP A 141 8.92 -6.14 -11.45
N HIS A 142 8.14 -5.27 -12.03
CA HIS A 142 8.25 -4.89 -13.44
C HIS A 142 9.09 -3.62 -13.66
N GLY A 143 9.66 -3.09 -12.60
CA GLY A 143 10.50 -1.89 -12.57
C GLY A 143 9.70 -0.58 -12.37
N PRO A 144 10.43 0.52 -12.07
CA PRO A 144 9.89 1.74 -11.49
C PRO A 144 8.71 2.37 -12.24
N LEU A 145 8.75 2.39 -13.56
CA LEU A 145 7.71 3.00 -14.39
C LEU A 145 6.39 2.19 -14.35
N PHE A 146 6.50 0.87 -14.21
CA PHE A 146 5.33 0.00 -14.09
C PHE A 146 4.78 -0.02 -12.67
N THR A 147 5.64 0.13 -11.67
CA THR A 147 5.21 0.34 -10.26
C THR A 147 4.33 1.58 -10.14
N LEU A 148 4.69 2.69 -10.80
CA LEU A 148 3.81 3.86 -10.91
C LEU A 148 2.46 3.56 -11.58
N LEU A 149 2.45 2.69 -12.58
CA LEU A 149 1.23 2.36 -13.33
C LEU A 149 0.31 1.44 -12.54
N SER A 150 0.85 0.39 -11.92
CA SER A 150 0.10 -0.67 -11.24
C SER A 150 0.86 -1.14 -10.02
N ASN A 151 0.17 -1.25 -8.89
CA ASN A 151 0.78 -1.74 -7.66
C ASN A 151 0.87 -3.27 -7.68
N GLU A 152 2.08 -3.79 -7.55
CA GLU A 152 2.37 -5.22 -7.35
C GLU A 152 2.80 -5.53 -5.90
N PHE A 153 2.98 -4.49 -5.07
CA PHE A 153 3.42 -4.63 -3.69
C PHE A 153 2.21 -4.71 -2.76
N THR A 154 2.19 -5.71 -1.89
CA THR A 154 1.19 -5.86 -0.85
C THR A 154 1.81 -5.44 0.47
N GLY A 155 1.18 -4.53 1.20
CA GLY A 155 1.74 -3.92 2.41
C GLY A 155 2.27 -4.95 3.40
N SER A 156 1.44 -5.92 3.79
CA SER A 156 1.82 -6.95 4.76
C SER A 156 2.94 -7.90 4.30
N LEU A 157 3.32 -7.87 3.01
CA LEU A 157 4.47 -8.60 2.48
C LEU A 157 5.75 -7.77 2.41
N CYS A 158 5.69 -6.46 2.75
CA CYS A 158 6.80 -5.54 2.57
C CYS A 158 7.68 -5.40 3.83
N LEU A 159 8.99 -5.45 3.59
CA LEU A 159 10.04 -5.00 4.49
C LEU A 159 10.81 -3.88 3.80
N PHE A 160 11.13 -2.78 4.49
CA PHE A 160 11.80 -1.64 3.86
C PHE A 160 12.74 -0.90 4.82
N ALA A 161 13.64 -0.14 4.24
CA ALA A 161 14.65 0.62 4.95
C ALA A 161 14.06 1.95 5.50
N PRO A 162 14.41 2.34 6.74
CA PRO A 162 13.84 3.51 7.41
C PRO A 162 14.07 4.83 6.69
N GLU A 163 15.12 4.95 5.88
CA GLU A 163 15.39 6.17 5.11
C GLU A 163 14.24 6.57 4.17
N LEU A 164 13.36 5.62 3.81
CA LEU A 164 12.19 5.94 3.01
C LEU A 164 11.21 6.87 3.72
N LEU A 165 11.15 6.84 5.06
CA LEU A 165 10.21 7.65 5.82
C LEU A 165 10.40 9.15 5.60
N ALA A 166 11.64 9.61 5.47
CA ALA A 166 11.94 11.03 5.22
C ALA A 166 11.32 11.55 3.90
N THR A 167 11.18 10.66 2.91
CA THR A 167 10.52 10.99 1.64
C THR A 167 9.03 10.63 1.64
N ALA A 168 8.66 9.53 2.29
CA ALA A 168 7.29 9.03 2.25
C ALA A 168 6.32 9.87 3.10
N LEU A 169 6.79 10.37 4.25
CA LEU A 169 5.93 11.09 5.20
C LEU A 169 5.96 12.63 4.99
N PRO A 170 4.86 13.32 5.23
CA PRO A 170 3.52 12.77 5.38
C PRO A 170 2.98 12.18 4.05
N PHE A 171 2.06 11.24 4.11
CA PHE A 171 1.50 10.62 2.91
C PHE A 171 0.75 11.63 2.03
N PRO A 172 0.80 11.50 0.68
CA PRO A 172 0.01 12.35 -0.22
C PRO A 172 -1.49 12.22 0.06
N ARG A 173 -2.19 13.35 0.21
CA ARG A 173 -3.62 13.36 0.51
C ARG A 173 -4.45 13.24 -0.77
N ALA A 174 -5.11 12.10 -0.96
CA ALA A 174 -6.04 11.87 -2.06
C ALA A 174 -7.41 11.45 -1.52
N SER A 175 -8.46 12.10 -2.04
CA SER A 175 -9.85 11.76 -1.71
C SER A 175 -10.30 10.55 -2.54
N THR A 176 -9.69 9.37 -2.32
CA THR A 176 -10.02 8.15 -3.06
C THR A 176 -9.47 6.91 -2.37
N ARG A 177 -10.20 5.77 -2.49
CA ARG A 177 -9.73 4.45 -2.02
C ARG A 177 -8.52 3.90 -2.81
N VAL A 178 -8.16 4.51 -3.93
CA VAL A 178 -7.01 4.10 -4.75
C VAL A 178 -5.68 4.52 -4.12
N ALA A 179 -5.70 5.52 -3.22
CA ALA A 179 -4.53 5.85 -2.42
C ALA A 179 -4.28 4.73 -1.42
N THR A 180 -3.24 3.96 -1.64
CA THR A 180 -2.79 2.89 -0.75
C THR A 180 -1.36 3.15 -0.31
N HIS A 181 -1.08 2.80 0.95
CA HIS A 181 0.21 3.04 1.59
C HIS A 181 1.34 2.23 0.93
N ASP A 182 1.04 0.99 0.56
CA ASP A 182 1.94 0.07 -0.12
C ASP A 182 2.37 0.58 -1.50
N HIS A 183 1.43 1.05 -2.31
CA HIS A 183 1.74 1.64 -3.61
C HIS A 183 2.61 2.88 -3.48
N TRP A 184 2.29 3.77 -2.51
CA TRP A 184 3.10 4.97 -2.28
C TRP A 184 4.51 4.62 -1.82
N LEU A 185 4.66 3.73 -0.84
CA LEU A 185 5.97 3.29 -0.36
C LEU A 185 6.80 2.60 -1.45
N ALA A 186 6.18 1.75 -2.27
CA ALA A 186 6.86 1.12 -3.42
C ALA A 186 7.35 2.16 -4.44
N VAL A 187 6.56 3.19 -4.72
CA VAL A 187 6.97 4.29 -5.62
C VAL A 187 8.12 5.09 -5.04
N VAL A 188 8.09 5.39 -3.73
CA VAL A 188 9.19 6.07 -3.04
C VAL A 188 10.45 5.20 -3.08
N ALA A 189 10.34 3.91 -2.75
CA ALA A 189 11.48 2.99 -2.78
C ALA A 189 12.09 2.86 -4.18
N ALA A 190 11.25 2.80 -5.22
CA ALA A 190 11.70 2.78 -6.60
C ALA A 190 12.47 4.05 -7.01
N ALA A 191 12.24 5.16 -6.34
CA ALA A 191 12.98 6.41 -6.54
C ALA A 191 14.31 6.47 -5.77
N HIS A 192 14.46 5.65 -4.75
CA HIS A 192 15.70 5.50 -3.96
C HIS A 192 16.58 4.37 -4.52
N ARG A 193 16.92 3.36 -3.71
CA ARG A 193 17.76 2.21 -4.12
C ARG A 193 17.00 1.15 -4.92
N GLY A 194 15.67 1.30 -5.07
CA GLY A 194 14.83 0.40 -5.85
C GLY A 194 14.01 -0.56 -4.99
N THR A 195 13.35 -1.46 -5.70
CA THR A 195 12.44 -2.46 -5.13
C THR A 195 12.84 -3.86 -5.59
N ARG A 196 12.38 -4.89 -4.85
CA ARG A 196 12.50 -6.30 -5.23
C ARG A 196 11.26 -7.07 -4.77
N ILE A 197 10.78 -8.00 -5.59
CA ILE A 197 9.82 -9.02 -5.17
C ILE A 197 10.51 -10.37 -5.31
N VAL A 198 10.58 -11.13 -4.21
CA VAL A 198 11.13 -12.49 -4.18
C VAL A 198 10.02 -13.52 -4.28
N ASP A 199 10.36 -14.73 -4.73
CA ASP A 199 9.37 -15.80 -4.92
C ASP A 199 9.05 -16.58 -3.64
N ASP A 200 9.67 -16.19 -2.52
CA ASP A 200 9.48 -16.82 -1.22
C ASP A 200 8.06 -16.65 -0.71
N LEU A 201 7.43 -17.74 -0.29
CA LEU A 201 6.20 -17.72 0.48
C LEU A 201 6.54 -17.44 1.94
N VAL A 202 6.07 -16.31 2.48
CA VAL A 202 6.47 -15.84 3.82
C VAL A 202 5.31 -15.63 4.78
N GLN A 203 4.08 -15.80 4.31
CA GLN A 203 2.89 -15.69 5.16
C GLN A 203 1.66 -16.35 4.53
N ASP A 204 0.65 -16.57 5.36
CA ASP A 204 -0.71 -16.82 4.94
C ASP A 204 -1.47 -15.48 4.87
N TYR A 205 -1.94 -15.12 3.68
CA TYR A 205 -2.92 -14.05 3.49
C TYR A 205 -4.31 -14.63 3.73
N VAL A 206 -4.94 -14.23 4.84
CA VAL A 206 -6.20 -14.83 5.28
C VAL A 206 -7.39 -14.10 4.66
N GLN A 207 -8.21 -14.84 3.93
CA GLN A 207 -9.43 -14.33 3.31
C GLN A 207 -10.65 -14.62 4.17
N HIS A 208 -11.36 -13.55 4.53
CA HIS A 208 -12.64 -13.58 5.24
C HIS A 208 -13.56 -12.45 4.71
N ASP A 209 -14.85 -12.45 5.10
CA ASP A 209 -15.86 -11.53 4.56
C ASP A 209 -15.60 -10.04 4.85
N ALA A 210 -14.79 -9.73 5.86
CA ALA A 210 -14.49 -8.36 6.26
C ALA A 210 -13.23 -7.76 5.62
N ASN A 211 -12.50 -8.47 4.74
CA ASN A 211 -11.32 -7.94 4.06
C ASN A 211 -11.66 -6.64 3.29
N VAL A 212 -10.84 -5.60 3.48
CA VAL A 212 -11.01 -4.29 2.80
C VAL A 212 -10.82 -4.41 1.28
N PHE A 213 -9.86 -5.22 0.87
CA PHE A 213 -9.60 -5.58 -0.51
C PHE A 213 -9.87 -7.08 -0.68
N GLY A 214 -10.60 -7.43 -1.73
CA GLY A 214 -10.81 -8.84 -2.08
C GLY A 214 -9.53 -9.52 -2.57
N ASP A 215 -9.65 -10.78 -2.98
CA ASP A 215 -8.58 -11.65 -3.46
C ASP A 215 -7.56 -10.90 -4.35
N PRO A 216 -6.31 -10.74 -3.92
CA PRO A 216 -5.25 -10.05 -4.68
C PRO A 216 -4.96 -10.74 -6.02
N SER A 217 -5.23 -12.05 -6.16
CA SER A 217 -5.06 -12.80 -7.41
C SER A 217 -6.11 -12.44 -8.47
N ARG A 218 -7.20 -11.79 -8.08
CA ARG A 218 -8.31 -11.40 -8.95
C ARG A 218 -8.26 -9.95 -9.43
N LEU A 219 -7.12 -9.30 -9.41
CA LEU A 219 -6.95 -7.96 -9.99
C LEU A 219 -7.33 -8.02 -11.48
N GLY A 220 -8.54 -7.59 -11.82
CA GLY A 220 -9.09 -7.55 -13.18
C GLY A 220 -10.31 -8.44 -13.45
N GLY A 221 -10.75 -9.26 -12.50
CA GLY A 221 -11.86 -10.23 -12.71
C GLY A 221 -13.29 -9.65 -12.65
N GLY A 222 -13.50 -8.41 -12.27
CA GLY A 222 -14.83 -7.80 -12.20
C GLY A 222 -15.38 -7.37 -13.56
N SER A 223 -16.72 -7.29 -13.71
CA SER A 223 -17.35 -6.77 -14.93
C SER A 223 -17.22 -5.25 -15.05
N ILE A 224 -17.33 -4.69 -16.28
CA ILE A 224 -17.41 -3.23 -16.50
C ILE A 224 -18.53 -2.60 -15.65
N ARG A 225 -19.65 -3.31 -15.49
CA ARG A 225 -20.76 -2.86 -14.64
C ARG A 225 -20.34 -2.71 -13.19
N GLN A 226 -19.53 -3.62 -12.68
CA GLN A 226 -18.99 -3.55 -11.30
C GLN A 226 -18.05 -2.35 -11.13
N SER A 227 -17.16 -2.09 -12.10
CA SER A 227 -16.31 -0.88 -12.05
C SER A 227 -17.12 0.41 -12.04
N VAL A 228 -18.12 0.50 -12.92
CA VAL A 228 -18.99 1.68 -12.96
C VAL A 228 -19.73 1.87 -11.64
N ARG A 229 -20.24 0.77 -11.06
CA ARG A 229 -20.88 0.83 -9.72
C ARG A 229 -19.90 1.33 -8.67
N ASN A 230 -18.72 0.72 -8.57
CA ASN A 230 -17.70 1.12 -7.59
C ASN A 230 -17.30 2.60 -7.73
N ILE A 231 -17.13 3.10 -8.96
CA ILE A 231 -16.80 4.51 -9.19
C ILE A 231 -17.96 5.43 -8.77
N ARG A 232 -19.22 5.04 -9.03
CA ARG A 232 -20.39 5.81 -8.58
C ARG A 232 -20.50 5.88 -7.06
N ASP A 233 -20.26 4.77 -6.38
CA ASP A 233 -20.30 4.70 -4.92
C ASP A 233 -19.12 5.49 -4.29
N GLN A 234 -17.95 5.45 -4.92
CA GLN A 234 -16.83 6.32 -4.53
C GLN A 234 -17.13 7.81 -4.79
N ALA A 235 -17.78 8.15 -5.90
CA ALA A 235 -18.16 9.53 -6.19
C ALA A 235 -19.14 10.07 -5.14
N GLU A 236 -20.11 9.26 -4.72
CA GLU A 236 -21.01 9.64 -3.63
C GLU A 236 -20.25 9.81 -2.30
N ARG A 237 -19.38 8.87 -1.96
CA ARG A 237 -18.63 8.87 -0.70
C ARG A 237 -17.63 10.04 -0.59
N TYR A 238 -16.90 10.35 -1.64
CA TYR A 238 -15.80 11.32 -1.60
C TYR A 238 -16.14 12.69 -2.19
N GLU A 239 -17.16 12.78 -3.06
CA GLU A 239 -17.60 14.02 -3.71
C GLU A 239 -19.00 14.46 -3.23
N GLY A 240 -19.67 13.64 -2.41
CA GLY A 240 -21.03 13.89 -1.93
C GLY A 240 -22.08 13.86 -3.05
N SER A 241 -21.80 13.30 -4.23
CA SER A 241 -22.67 13.37 -5.39
C SER A 241 -22.42 12.25 -6.40
N ARG A 242 -23.50 11.78 -7.04
CA ARG A 242 -23.46 10.88 -8.21
C ARG A 242 -23.60 11.62 -9.55
N SER A 243 -23.40 12.94 -9.56
CA SER A 243 -23.47 13.72 -10.81
C SER A 243 -22.43 13.24 -11.84
N PRO A 244 -22.67 13.42 -13.15
CA PRO A 244 -21.71 13.04 -14.18
C PRO A 244 -20.32 13.66 -13.97
N ARG A 245 -20.28 14.88 -13.43
CA ARG A 245 -19.02 15.58 -13.11
C ARG A 245 -18.28 14.95 -11.94
N ALA A 246 -18.99 14.54 -10.87
CA ALA A 246 -18.41 13.84 -9.74
C ALA A 246 -17.88 12.46 -10.15
N ILE A 247 -18.66 11.71 -10.94
CA ILE A 247 -18.24 10.42 -11.51
C ILE A 247 -16.98 10.59 -12.39
N ALA A 248 -16.95 11.60 -13.28
CA ALA A 248 -15.78 11.86 -14.11
C ALA A 248 -14.54 12.21 -13.27
N ARG A 249 -14.70 12.98 -12.18
CA ARG A 249 -13.62 13.33 -11.27
C ARG A 249 -13.11 12.09 -10.52
N MET A 250 -14.02 11.25 -10.02
CA MET A 250 -13.65 10.02 -9.33
C MET A 250 -12.96 9.03 -10.29
N THR A 251 -13.45 8.90 -11.53
CA THR A 251 -12.80 8.10 -12.58
C THR A 251 -11.38 8.61 -12.83
N PHE A 252 -11.19 9.94 -12.91
CA PHE A 252 -9.86 10.53 -13.07
C PHE A 252 -8.95 10.17 -11.89
N TRP A 253 -9.41 10.32 -10.64
CA TRP A 253 -8.61 10.00 -9.47
C TRP A 253 -8.21 8.53 -9.40
N THR A 254 -9.11 7.62 -9.76
CA THR A 254 -8.87 6.17 -9.71
C THR A 254 -7.69 5.74 -10.58
N TYR A 255 -7.54 6.31 -11.78
CA TYR A 255 -6.54 5.82 -12.74
C TYR A 255 -5.39 6.81 -12.98
N VAL A 256 -5.66 8.07 -13.11
CA VAL A 256 -4.66 9.09 -13.50
C VAL A 256 -4.26 9.96 -12.33
N GLY A 257 -5.22 10.46 -11.56
CA GLY A 257 -4.99 11.47 -10.53
C GLY A 257 -4.07 11.01 -9.41
N TRP A 258 -4.26 9.77 -8.92
CA TRP A 258 -3.40 9.20 -7.90
C TRP A 258 -1.94 9.10 -8.37
N ARG A 259 -1.71 8.62 -9.57
CA ARG A 259 -0.36 8.48 -10.15
C ARG A 259 0.31 9.82 -10.35
N GLN A 260 -0.45 10.81 -10.83
CA GLN A 260 0.04 12.18 -10.95
C GLN A 260 0.38 12.77 -9.58
N LEU A 261 -0.46 12.55 -8.57
CA LEU A 261 -0.20 13.03 -7.21
C LEU A 261 1.10 12.43 -6.64
N MET A 262 1.32 11.14 -6.81
CA MET A 262 2.55 10.49 -6.39
C MET A 262 3.78 11.10 -7.07
N VAL A 263 3.75 11.27 -8.40
CA VAL A 263 4.85 11.87 -9.16
C VAL A 263 5.11 13.32 -8.73
N ASP A 264 4.06 14.16 -8.68
CA ASP A 264 4.19 15.56 -8.31
C ASP A 264 4.67 15.74 -6.85
N THR A 265 4.33 14.79 -5.95
CA THR A 265 4.82 14.76 -4.57
C THR A 265 6.28 14.35 -4.52
N LEU A 266 6.62 13.30 -5.25
CA LEU A 266 7.98 12.77 -5.32
C LEU A 266 8.97 13.81 -5.88
N ASP A 267 8.59 14.51 -6.97
CA ASP A 267 9.43 15.55 -7.60
C ASP A 267 9.76 16.70 -6.66
N ARG A 268 8.89 16.99 -5.72
CA ARG A 268 9.15 18.03 -4.68
C ARG A 268 10.08 17.55 -3.58
N ARG A 269 10.06 16.25 -3.28
CA ARG A 269 10.81 15.66 -2.16
C ARG A 269 12.16 15.10 -2.59
N ILE A 270 12.23 14.57 -3.82
CA ILE A 270 13.45 14.03 -4.42
C ILE A 270 13.57 14.56 -5.85
N PRO A 271 14.18 15.74 -6.09
CA PRO A 271 14.34 16.29 -7.44
C PRO A 271 15.13 15.36 -8.38
N GLU A 272 16.12 14.64 -7.83
CA GLU A 272 17.00 13.73 -8.59
C GLU A 272 16.56 12.25 -8.49
N SER A 273 15.27 11.98 -8.61
CA SER A 273 14.74 10.62 -8.54
C SER A 273 15.31 9.71 -9.64
N ARG A 274 15.59 8.45 -9.29
CA ARG A 274 16.05 7.38 -10.23
C ARG A 274 14.96 6.91 -11.19
N ILE A 275 13.70 7.29 -11.00
CA ILE A 275 12.62 6.93 -11.92
C ILE A 275 12.86 7.66 -13.25
N ASP A 276 12.88 6.89 -14.36
CA ASP A 276 13.09 7.35 -15.72
C ASP A 276 12.34 8.65 -16.04
N ALA A 277 13.01 9.60 -16.68
CA ALA A 277 12.45 10.88 -17.15
C ALA A 277 11.17 10.72 -18.03
N ARG A 278 10.91 9.53 -18.56
CA ARG A 278 9.63 9.22 -19.24
C ARG A 278 8.43 9.33 -18.31
N ARG A 279 8.61 9.23 -16.98
CA ARG A 279 7.52 9.37 -15.99
C ARG A 279 6.73 10.67 -16.20
N ASP A 280 7.40 11.79 -16.41
CA ASP A 280 6.77 13.10 -16.52
C ASP A 280 5.90 13.22 -17.75
N ARG A 281 6.31 12.54 -18.85
CA ARG A 281 5.51 12.49 -20.10
C ARG A 281 4.25 11.64 -19.95
N VAL A 282 4.24 10.70 -19.01
CA VAL A 282 3.12 9.77 -18.79
C VAL A 282 2.24 10.23 -17.65
N PHE A 283 2.83 10.59 -16.51
CA PHE A 283 2.14 10.79 -15.23
C PHE A 283 2.20 12.25 -14.73
N GLY A 284 3.30 12.98 -14.96
CA GLY A 284 3.52 14.34 -14.47
C GLY A 284 2.71 15.42 -15.20
N ASP A 285 3.03 16.67 -14.91
CA ASP A 285 2.36 17.85 -15.51
C ASP A 285 2.50 17.90 -17.05
N GLY A 286 3.63 17.41 -17.57
CA GLY A 286 3.89 17.26 -18.99
C GLY A 286 3.19 16.06 -19.67
N ARG A 287 2.29 15.37 -18.96
CA ARG A 287 1.66 14.12 -19.41
C ARG A 287 1.04 14.24 -20.81
N ARG A 288 1.32 13.24 -21.62
CA ARG A 288 0.84 13.17 -22.98
C ARG A 288 0.03 11.88 -23.18
N PHE A 289 -1.18 12.00 -23.71
CA PHE A 289 -2.05 10.85 -23.99
C PHE A 289 -1.36 9.76 -24.83
N ARG A 290 -0.55 10.18 -25.82
CA ARG A 290 0.20 9.25 -26.68
C ARG A 290 1.25 8.47 -25.88
N ALA A 291 1.98 9.12 -24.95
CA ALA A 291 2.98 8.48 -24.13
C ALA A 291 2.34 7.47 -23.14
N ALA A 292 1.25 7.87 -22.46
CA ALA A 292 0.48 6.98 -21.61
C ALA A 292 -0.09 5.77 -22.39
N SER A 293 -0.63 6.01 -23.59
CA SER A 293 -1.16 4.94 -24.44
C SER A 293 -0.06 3.99 -24.95
N ALA A 294 1.17 4.49 -25.17
CA ALA A 294 2.31 3.65 -25.53
C ALA A 294 2.72 2.75 -24.34
N LEU A 295 2.85 3.32 -23.13
CA LEU A 295 3.13 2.55 -21.91
C LEU A 295 2.08 1.46 -21.67
N LEU A 296 0.80 1.80 -21.75
CA LEU A 296 -0.30 0.84 -21.59
C LEU A 296 -0.27 -0.29 -22.61
N ARG A 297 0.15 -0.03 -23.85
CA ARG A 297 0.34 -1.08 -24.87
C ARG A 297 1.45 -2.04 -24.47
N VAL A 298 2.58 -1.52 -23.96
CA VAL A 298 3.69 -2.35 -23.49
C VAL A 298 3.25 -3.16 -22.27
N ALA A 299 2.63 -2.52 -21.28
CA ALA A 299 2.13 -3.17 -20.05
C ALA A 299 1.15 -4.32 -20.39
N ARG A 300 0.23 -4.09 -21.35
CA ARG A 300 -0.68 -5.14 -21.81
C ARG A 300 0.04 -6.33 -22.47
N ARG A 301 1.01 -6.05 -23.36
CA ARG A 301 1.77 -7.11 -24.05
C ARG A 301 2.59 -7.95 -23.09
N ARG A 302 3.05 -7.36 -21.97
CA ARG A 302 3.79 -8.03 -20.90
C ARG A 302 2.88 -8.69 -19.85
N GLY A 303 1.55 -8.59 -19.97
CA GLY A 303 0.63 -9.13 -18.97
C GLY A 303 0.52 -8.34 -17.67
N ILE A 304 1.20 -7.18 -17.54
CA ILE A 304 1.23 -6.36 -16.32
C ILE A 304 -0.14 -5.77 -16.01
N VAL A 305 -0.89 -5.37 -17.03
CA VAL A 305 -2.25 -4.84 -16.86
C VAL A 305 -3.23 -5.49 -17.83
N PRO A 306 -4.47 -5.77 -17.40
CA PRO A 306 -5.50 -6.32 -18.29
C PRO A 306 -5.96 -5.28 -19.31
N ALA A 307 -6.53 -5.75 -20.42
CA ALA A 307 -7.03 -4.88 -21.49
C ALA A 307 -8.04 -3.83 -20.99
N ARG A 308 -8.87 -4.22 -20.01
CA ARG A 308 -9.84 -3.37 -19.36
C ARG A 308 -9.19 -2.18 -18.65
N PHE A 309 -8.17 -2.42 -17.83
CA PHE A 309 -7.42 -1.36 -17.15
C PHE A 309 -6.90 -0.31 -18.16
N ALA A 310 -6.35 -0.77 -19.27
CA ALA A 310 -5.84 0.13 -20.30
C ALA A 310 -6.93 0.98 -20.95
N LEU A 311 -8.15 0.44 -21.11
CA LEU A 311 -9.31 1.17 -21.61
C LEU A 311 -9.80 2.21 -20.60
N GLU A 312 -9.98 1.80 -19.36
CA GLU A 312 -10.44 2.64 -18.25
C GLU A 312 -9.45 3.77 -17.96
N TYR A 313 -8.14 3.50 -18.03
CA TYR A 313 -7.11 4.53 -17.91
C TYR A 313 -7.23 5.60 -19.00
N ARG A 314 -7.44 5.21 -20.27
CA ARG A 314 -7.62 6.17 -21.37
C ARG A 314 -8.88 7.01 -21.22
N ALA A 315 -10.00 6.38 -20.84
CA ALA A 315 -11.25 7.09 -20.53
C ALA A 315 -11.06 8.08 -19.37
N SER A 316 -10.37 7.66 -18.32
CA SER A 316 -10.02 8.49 -17.17
C SER A 316 -9.20 9.73 -17.55
N TRP A 317 -8.30 9.59 -18.47
CA TRP A 317 -7.50 10.71 -18.99
C TRP A 317 -8.38 11.83 -19.59
N LEU A 318 -9.41 11.45 -20.34
CA LEU A 318 -10.42 12.38 -20.89
C LEU A 318 -11.29 12.97 -19.76
N CYS A 319 -11.70 12.16 -18.80
CA CYS A 319 -12.45 12.60 -17.62
C CYS A 319 -11.71 13.71 -16.86
N GLY A 320 -10.38 13.62 -16.75
CA GLY A 320 -9.56 14.64 -16.13
C GLY A 320 -9.58 16.00 -16.82
N ALA A 321 -9.72 16.03 -18.14
CA ALA A 321 -9.85 17.27 -18.91
C ALA A 321 -11.20 17.96 -18.63
N ILE A 322 -12.29 17.19 -18.54
CA ILE A 322 -13.66 17.68 -18.34
C ILE A 322 -13.90 18.10 -16.88
N SER A 323 -13.38 17.34 -15.92
CA SER A 323 -13.68 17.52 -14.48
C SER A 323 -12.74 18.49 -13.75
N GLY A 324 -11.75 19.06 -14.44
CA GLY A 324 -10.73 19.92 -13.81
C GLY A 324 -9.73 19.15 -12.93
N GLY A 325 -9.52 17.88 -13.22
CA GLY A 325 -8.68 16.96 -12.43
C GLY A 325 -7.26 17.47 -12.16
N ARG A 326 -6.60 18.15 -13.12
CA ARG A 326 -5.29 18.80 -12.90
C ARG A 326 -5.30 19.81 -11.76
N ARG A 327 -6.35 20.65 -11.66
CA ARG A 327 -6.45 21.63 -10.58
C ARG A 327 -6.64 20.93 -9.23
N ALA A 328 -7.38 19.81 -9.22
CA ALA A 328 -7.59 19.02 -8.02
C ALA A 328 -6.27 18.41 -7.50
N VAL A 329 -5.45 17.83 -8.39
CA VAL A 329 -4.12 17.31 -8.02
C VAL A 329 -3.23 18.42 -7.48
N ARG A 330 -3.09 19.56 -8.15
CA ARG A 330 -2.28 20.69 -7.68
C ARG A 330 -2.71 21.19 -6.29
N ARG A 331 -4.02 21.21 -5.99
CA ARG A 331 -4.52 21.54 -4.66
C ARG A 331 -4.12 20.50 -3.61
N ALA A 332 -4.26 19.21 -3.94
CA ALA A 332 -3.88 18.12 -3.07
C ALA A 332 -2.36 18.14 -2.74
N VAL A 333 -1.53 18.37 -3.77
CA VAL A 333 -0.07 18.54 -3.59
C VAL A 333 0.27 19.77 -2.75
N ALA A 334 -0.45 20.89 -2.91
CA ALA A 334 -0.24 22.10 -2.11
C ALA A 334 -0.65 21.90 -0.64
N ALA A 335 -1.68 21.09 -0.38
CA ALA A 335 -2.15 20.77 0.96
C ALA A 335 -1.25 19.75 1.71
N ALA A 336 -0.45 18.99 0.99
CA ALA A 336 0.51 18.01 1.54
C ALA A 336 1.89 18.64 1.87
N ARG A 337 1.93 19.93 2.20
CA ARG A 337 3.16 20.56 2.69
C ARG A 337 3.48 20.06 4.10
N PRO A 338 4.77 19.75 4.38
CA PRO A 338 5.22 19.40 5.71
C PRO A 338 4.95 20.51 6.73
#